data_10d798d3521a017f165347a00437fc64
#
_entry.id   10d798d3521a017f165347a00437fc64
#
_cell.length_a   1.000
_cell.length_b   1.000
_cell.length_c   1.000
_cell.angle_alpha   90.00
_cell.angle_beta   90.00
_cell.angle_gamma   90.00
#
_symmetry.space_group_name_H-M   'P 1'
#
loop_
_entity.id
_entity.type
_entity.pdbx_description
1 polymer ?
#
loop_
_entity_poly.entity_id
_entity_poly.type
_entity_poly.pdbx_seq_one_letter_code
_entity_poly.pdbx_strand_id
1 'polypeptide(L)'
;EKPIDPYSYDKGKFVDIRSAKQLRGWKVVDDWTPTVKGNTRKGFVHVPMLVTETAGSSLSFDFEGRAVGIFCAAGPQACILEYSVDGAPFKKLDTYTDWSRKLYIPWVYLFETELVPGHHNLRLRVAKGDKTGCQIRNFVVNE
;
A
#
# COMPACT_ATOMS: atom_id res chain seq x y z
N GLU A 1 -11.42 -18.47 13.37
CA GLU A 1 -11.78 -18.45 11.96
C GLU A 1 -11.31 -17.19 11.30
N LYS A 2 -10.66 -17.32 10.17
CA LYS A 2 -10.09 -16.14 9.51
C LYS A 2 -11.01 -15.65 8.41
N PRO A 3 -11.21 -14.33 8.32
CA PRO A 3 -11.92 -13.79 7.17
C PRO A 3 -11.10 -14.01 5.91
N ILE A 4 -11.78 -14.30 4.82
CA ILE A 4 -11.14 -14.43 3.52
C ILE A 4 -11.38 -13.22 2.64
N ASP A 5 -12.26 -12.34 3.06
CA ASP A 5 -12.52 -11.09 2.37
C ASP A 5 -11.37 -10.12 2.66
N PRO A 6 -10.65 -9.62 1.64
CA PRO A 6 -9.56 -8.68 1.87
C PRO A 6 -9.99 -7.36 2.49
N TYR A 7 -11.28 -7.08 2.50
CA TYR A 7 -11.81 -5.86 3.12
C TYR A 7 -12.22 -6.08 4.57
N SER A 8 -12.21 -7.32 5.04
CA SER A 8 -12.61 -7.69 6.38
C SER A 8 -11.41 -8.27 7.10
N TYR A 9 -10.69 -7.43 7.83
CA TYR A 9 -9.45 -7.80 8.47
C TYR A 9 -9.66 -7.96 9.95
N ASP A 10 -9.72 -9.22 10.40
CA ASP A 10 -9.98 -9.55 11.79
C ASP A 10 -8.79 -9.13 12.66
N LYS A 11 -9.04 -8.37 13.72
CA LYS A 11 -8.03 -7.83 14.65
C LYS A 11 -7.05 -6.87 13.98
N GLY A 12 -7.28 -6.54 12.73
CA GLY A 12 -6.48 -5.55 12.05
C GLY A 12 -7.02 -4.15 12.26
N LYS A 13 -6.18 -3.17 12.06
CA LYS A 13 -6.61 -1.79 12.08
C LYS A 13 -6.00 -1.04 10.92
N PHE A 14 -6.75 -0.07 10.42
CA PHE A 14 -6.27 0.84 9.39
C PHE A 14 -5.58 2.02 10.07
N VAL A 15 -4.38 2.34 9.59
CA VAL A 15 -3.58 3.43 10.12
C VAL A 15 -3.50 4.53 9.07
N ASP A 16 -3.61 5.77 9.52
CA ASP A 16 -3.59 6.94 8.65
C ASP A 16 -2.29 6.99 7.85
N ILE A 17 -2.41 7.30 6.57
CA ILE A 17 -1.27 7.41 5.65
C ILE A 17 -0.30 8.50 6.08
N ARG A 18 -0.74 9.48 6.87
CA ARG A 18 0.12 10.54 7.36
C ARG A 18 1.10 10.06 8.42
N SER A 19 0.96 8.80 8.87
CA SER A 19 1.95 8.18 9.76
C SER A 19 3.23 7.81 9.02
N ALA A 20 3.23 7.76 7.70
CA ALA A 20 4.44 7.49 6.92
C ALA A 20 5.44 8.62 7.09
N LYS A 21 6.72 8.25 7.12
CA LYS A 21 7.84 9.17 7.34
C LYS A 21 8.84 9.07 6.21
N GLN A 22 9.73 10.06 6.13
CA GLN A 22 10.85 10.04 5.19
C GLN A 22 10.38 9.82 3.76
N LEU A 23 9.34 10.55 3.37
CA LEU A 23 8.75 10.41 2.04
C LEU A 23 9.72 10.93 0.97
N ARG A 24 9.97 10.10 -0.04
CA ARG A 24 10.71 10.49 -1.24
C ARG A 24 9.87 10.07 -2.43
N GLY A 25 9.42 11.04 -3.23
CA GLY A 25 8.58 10.78 -4.39
C GLY A 25 7.14 10.49 -4.07
N TRP A 26 6.81 10.23 -2.83
CA TRP A 26 5.44 10.05 -2.36
C TRP A 26 4.89 11.38 -1.87
N LYS A 27 3.59 11.56 -2.03
CA LYS A 27 2.91 12.73 -1.46
C LYS A 27 1.50 12.37 -1.06
N VAL A 28 0.96 13.11 -0.10
CA VAL A 28 -0.44 12.96 0.30
C VAL A 28 -1.29 13.85 -0.60
N VAL A 29 -2.30 13.26 -1.22
CA VAL A 29 -3.29 13.98 -2.02
C VAL A 29 -4.61 13.85 -1.28
N ASP A 30 -5.14 14.96 -0.79
CA ASP A 30 -6.33 14.95 0.08
C ASP A 30 -7.61 14.59 -0.69
N ASP A 31 -7.63 14.86 -1.97
CA ASP A 31 -8.83 14.71 -2.80
C ASP A 31 -8.44 13.94 -4.06
N TRP A 32 -8.06 12.69 -3.88
CA TRP A 32 -7.50 11.91 -4.97
C TRP A 32 -8.52 11.57 -6.04
N THR A 33 -8.10 11.71 -7.30
CA THR A 33 -8.82 11.19 -8.46
C THR A 33 -7.82 10.46 -9.35
N PRO A 34 -8.27 9.50 -10.16
CA PRO A 34 -7.35 8.78 -11.04
C PRO A 34 -6.62 9.71 -12.01
N THR A 35 -5.31 9.52 -12.14
CA THR A 35 -4.52 10.26 -13.13
C THR A 35 -4.47 9.54 -14.46
N VAL A 36 -4.79 8.25 -14.47
CA VAL A 36 -4.86 7.43 -15.67
C VAL A 36 -6.30 6.95 -15.78
N LYS A 37 -6.79 6.89 -17.02
CA LYS A 37 -8.17 6.47 -17.25
C LYS A 37 -8.41 5.07 -16.68
N GLY A 38 -9.44 4.96 -15.87
CA GLY A 38 -9.83 3.69 -15.26
C GLY A 38 -11.05 3.93 -14.39
N ASN A 39 -11.87 2.91 -14.26
CA ASN A 39 -13.03 2.99 -13.37
C ASN A 39 -12.58 2.87 -11.92
N THR A 40 -13.31 3.54 -11.03
CA THR A 40 -13.03 3.51 -9.60
C THR A 40 -14.26 3.05 -8.85
N ARG A 41 -14.03 2.58 -7.62
CA ARG A 41 -15.11 2.22 -6.75
C ARG A 41 -15.48 3.40 -5.87
N LYS A 42 -16.77 3.48 -5.52
CA LYS A 42 -17.25 4.47 -4.57
C LYS A 42 -16.47 4.33 -3.27
N GLY A 43 -16.09 5.46 -2.70
CA GLY A 43 -15.30 5.47 -1.48
C GLY A 43 -13.79 5.49 -1.72
N PHE A 44 -13.36 5.38 -2.98
CA PHE A 44 -11.93 5.45 -3.35
C PHE A 44 -11.64 6.64 -4.26
N VAL A 45 -12.58 7.56 -4.40
CA VAL A 45 -12.41 8.79 -5.16
C VAL A 45 -12.74 9.93 -4.23
N HIS A 46 -11.98 11.01 -4.34
CA HIS A 46 -12.14 12.19 -3.48
C HIS A 46 -11.89 11.86 -2.00
N VAL A 47 -10.90 11.02 -1.76
CA VAL A 47 -10.44 10.65 -0.41
C VAL A 47 -8.94 10.87 -0.33
N PRO A 48 -8.38 11.00 0.89
CA PRO A 48 -6.93 11.11 1.01
C PRO A 48 -6.23 9.84 0.55
N MET A 49 -5.18 10.02 -0.23
CA MET A 49 -4.32 8.95 -0.71
C MET A 49 -2.86 9.35 -0.61
N LEU A 50 -2.01 8.40 -0.29
CA LEU A 50 -0.57 8.56 -0.38
C LEU A 50 -0.16 8.01 -1.73
N VAL A 51 0.35 8.87 -2.60
CA VAL A 51 0.53 8.52 -4.01
C VAL A 51 1.94 8.75 -4.50
N THR A 52 2.34 7.94 -5.47
CA THR A 52 3.51 8.19 -6.27
C THR A 52 3.30 7.64 -7.68
N GLU A 53 4.08 8.16 -8.63
CA GLU A 53 4.11 7.65 -10.00
C GLU A 53 5.54 7.49 -10.47
N THR A 54 6.49 7.47 -9.54
CA THR A 54 7.92 7.50 -9.88
C THR A 54 8.64 6.29 -9.31
N ALA A 55 9.38 5.59 -10.15
CA ALA A 55 10.24 4.50 -9.71
C ALA A 55 11.26 5.02 -8.69
N GLY A 56 11.59 4.22 -7.72
CA GLY A 56 12.54 4.59 -6.68
C GLY A 56 11.95 5.37 -5.52
N SER A 57 10.68 5.77 -5.62
CA SER A 57 10.00 6.43 -4.49
C SER A 57 10.05 5.53 -3.27
N SER A 58 10.32 6.12 -2.10
CA SER A 58 10.49 5.35 -0.86
C SER A 58 9.82 6.03 0.31
N LEU A 59 9.50 5.23 1.32
CA LEU A 59 8.95 5.73 2.58
C LEU A 59 9.31 4.79 3.72
N SER A 60 9.08 5.25 4.92
CA SER A 60 9.26 4.48 6.15
C SER A 60 7.98 4.57 6.96
N PHE A 61 7.62 3.47 7.60
CA PHE A 61 6.42 3.40 8.43
C PHE A 61 6.74 2.59 9.68
N ASP A 62 6.63 3.25 10.83
CA ASP A 62 6.82 2.59 12.12
C ASP A 62 5.48 2.08 12.61
N PHE A 63 5.48 0.88 13.15
CA PHE A 63 4.23 0.30 13.64
C PHE A 63 4.50 -0.64 14.80
N GLU A 64 3.44 -0.97 15.50
CA GLU A 64 3.47 -1.94 16.57
C GLU A 64 2.51 -3.06 16.21
N GLY A 65 3.00 -4.32 16.22
CA GLY A 65 2.16 -5.44 15.87
C GLY A 65 2.96 -6.60 15.31
N ARG A 66 2.27 -7.54 14.73
CA ARG A 66 2.89 -8.74 14.14
C ARG A 66 2.61 -8.88 12.65
N ALA A 67 1.83 -7.98 12.08
CA ALA A 67 1.55 -8.00 10.64
C ALA A 67 1.45 -6.58 10.13
N VAL A 68 1.85 -6.37 8.88
CA VAL A 68 1.80 -5.06 8.24
C VAL A 68 1.50 -5.20 6.77
N GLY A 69 0.72 -4.26 6.26
CA GLY A 69 0.39 -4.20 4.84
C GLY A 69 -0.16 -2.85 4.46
N ILE A 70 -0.79 -2.80 3.29
CA ILE A 70 -1.42 -1.59 2.78
C ILE A 70 -2.81 -1.92 2.25
N PHE A 71 -3.69 -0.93 2.33
CA PHE A 71 -4.97 -0.92 1.65
C PHE A 71 -4.85 0.12 0.54
N CYS A 72 -4.93 -0.31 -0.70
CA CYS A 72 -4.59 0.55 -1.83
C CYS A 72 -5.63 0.46 -2.93
N ALA A 73 -5.57 1.41 -3.86
CA ALA A 73 -6.33 1.34 -5.10
C ALA A 73 -5.35 0.96 -6.20
N ALA A 74 -5.37 -0.31 -6.61
CA ALA A 74 -4.46 -0.82 -7.62
C ALA A 74 -5.08 -0.62 -9.00
N GLY A 75 -4.46 0.23 -9.80
CA GLY A 75 -4.99 0.64 -11.10
C GLY A 75 -4.13 0.20 -12.27
N PRO A 76 -4.37 0.78 -13.45
CA PRO A 76 -3.66 0.37 -14.66
C PRO A 76 -2.14 0.57 -14.61
N GLN A 77 -1.65 1.46 -13.75
CA GLN A 77 -0.23 1.71 -13.59
C GLN A 77 0.33 1.09 -12.31
N ALA A 78 -0.39 0.13 -11.72
CA ALA A 78 0.01 -0.48 -10.46
C ALA A 78 1.40 -1.10 -10.55
N CYS A 79 2.26 -0.73 -9.61
CA CYS A 79 3.68 -1.02 -9.65
C CYS A 79 4.02 -2.33 -8.94
N ILE A 80 5.30 -2.70 -9.05
CA ILE A 80 5.91 -3.68 -8.15
C ILE A 80 6.47 -2.89 -6.97
N LEU A 81 6.05 -3.26 -5.77
CA LEU A 81 6.58 -2.71 -4.53
C LEU A 81 7.70 -3.61 -4.02
N GLU A 82 8.72 -2.98 -3.48
CA GLU A 82 9.77 -3.67 -2.73
C GLU A 82 9.62 -3.26 -1.27
N TYR A 83 9.68 -4.24 -0.38
CA TYR A 83 9.45 -3.98 1.04
C TYR A 83 10.47 -4.70 1.90
N SER A 84 10.79 -4.08 3.02
CA SER A 84 11.71 -4.62 4.00
C SER A 84 11.18 -4.26 5.39
N VAL A 85 11.14 -5.25 6.27
CA VAL A 85 10.78 -5.01 7.67
C VAL A 85 12.04 -5.18 8.51
N ASP A 86 12.33 -4.17 9.33
CA ASP A 86 13.45 -4.17 10.28
C ASP A 86 14.80 -4.41 9.62
N GLY A 87 14.97 -3.89 8.39
CA GLY A 87 16.26 -3.98 7.70
C GLY A 87 16.54 -5.31 7.04
N ALA A 88 15.59 -6.22 6.99
CA ALA A 88 15.74 -7.48 6.25
C ALA A 88 15.89 -7.21 4.76
N PRO A 89 16.40 -8.16 3.98
CA PRO A 89 16.49 -7.97 2.53
C PRO A 89 15.13 -7.65 1.93
N PHE A 90 15.13 -6.78 0.93
CA PHE A 90 13.90 -6.38 0.27
C PHE A 90 13.28 -7.55 -0.46
N LYS A 91 11.96 -7.66 -0.34
CA LYS A 91 11.13 -8.61 -1.09
C LYS A 91 10.25 -7.82 -2.05
N LYS A 92 9.70 -8.50 -3.04
CA LYS A 92 8.88 -7.85 -4.06
C LYS A 92 7.44 -8.31 -3.97
N LEU A 93 6.52 -7.40 -4.29
CA LEU A 93 5.10 -7.68 -4.40
C LEU A 93 4.55 -6.91 -5.59
N ASP A 94 3.99 -7.65 -6.55
CA ASP A 94 3.40 -7.04 -7.74
C ASP A 94 1.95 -6.68 -7.43
N THR A 95 1.62 -5.40 -7.51
CA THR A 95 0.26 -4.92 -7.24
C THR A 95 -0.60 -4.89 -8.49
N TYR A 96 -0.02 -5.15 -9.66
CA TYR A 96 -0.78 -5.18 -10.90
C TYR A 96 -1.44 -6.56 -11.07
N THR A 97 -2.70 -6.56 -11.47
CA THR A 97 -3.42 -7.77 -11.85
C THR A 97 -4.16 -7.50 -13.14
N ASP A 98 -4.67 -8.56 -13.80
CA ASP A 98 -5.48 -8.37 -14.99
C ASP A 98 -6.71 -7.50 -14.71
N TRP A 99 -7.22 -7.56 -13.48
CA TRP A 99 -8.36 -6.74 -13.08
C TRP A 99 -8.00 -5.26 -13.01
N SER A 100 -6.74 -4.93 -12.70
CA SER A 100 -6.27 -3.54 -12.62
C SER A 100 -6.21 -2.86 -13.97
N ARG A 101 -6.24 -3.60 -15.05
CA ARG A 101 -6.00 -3.07 -16.40
C ARG A 101 -7.01 -1.99 -16.79
N LYS A 102 -8.24 -2.12 -16.34
CA LYS A 102 -9.32 -1.20 -16.72
C LYS A 102 -9.96 -0.48 -15.55
N LEU A 103 -9.56 -0.81 -14.32
CA LEU A 103 -10.18 -0.15 -13.17
C LEU A 103 -9.20 -0.13 -12.01
N TYR A 104 -9.47 0.76 -11.07
CA TYR A 104 -8.71 0.83 -9.82
C TYR A 104 -9.41 -0.04 -8.80
N ILE A 105 -8.72 -1.09 -8.36
CA ILE A 105 -9.29 -2.10 -7.47
C ILE A 105 -8.85 -1.81 -6.05
N PRO A 106 -9.79 -1.64 -5.10
CA PRO A 106 -9.40 -1.57 -3.69
C PRO A 106 -8.96 -2.95 -3.23
N TRP A 107 -7.77 -3.02 -2.65
CA TRP A 107 -7.19 -4.30 -2.27
C TRP A 107 -6.27 -4.15 -1.07
N VAL A 108 -6.26 -5.18 -0.21
CA VAL A 108 -5.31 -5.26 0.90
C VAL A 108 -4.18 -6.18 0.50
N TYR A 109 -2.95 -5.67 0.61
CA TYR A 109 -1.75 -6.48 0.43
C TYR A 109 -1.02 -6.55 1.77
N LEU A 110 -0.75 -7.76 2.25
CA LEU A 110 0.00 -7.97 3.47
C LEU A 110 1.44 -8.31 3.11
N PHE A 111 2.37 -7.57 3.71
CA PHE A 111 3.80 -7.77 3.45
C PHE A 111 4.38 -8.84 4.38
N GLU A 112 4.09 -8.73 5.68
CA GLU A 112 4.53 -9.71 6.67
C GLU A 112 3.37 -9.98 7.62
N THR A 113 3.22 -11.25 8.02
CA THR A 113 2.07 -11.66 8.84
C THR A 113 2.47 -12.41 10.10
N GLU A 114 3.75 -12.74 10.28
CA GLU A 114 4.18 -13.55 11.42
C GLU A 114 5.39 -12.95 12.11
N LEU A 115 5.39 -11.64 12.28
CA LEU A 115 6.44 -10.96 13.01
C LEU A 115 6.30 -11.23 14.50
N VAL A 116 7.41 -11.10 15.22
CA VAL A 116 7.36 -11.09 16.67
C VAL A 116 6.56 -9.86 17.10
N PRO A 117 5.61 -10.01 18.03
CA PRO A 117 4.84 -8.84 18.47
C PRO A 117 5.75 -7.74 19.03
N GLY A 118 5.46 -6.51 18.70
CA GLY A 118 6.22 -5.37 19.18
C GLY A 118 6.47 -4.35 18.10
N HIS A 119 7.48 -3.54 18.33
CA HIS A 119 7.86 -2.42 17.47
C HIS A 119 8.61 -2.91 16.23
N HIS A 120 8.20 -2.40 15.06
CA HIS A 120 8.83 -2.74 13.79
C HIS A 120 8.86 -1.53 12.87
N ASN A 121 9.71 -1.60 11.85
CA ASN A 121 9.80 -0.56 10.83
C ASN A 121 9.65 -1.20 9.45
N LEU A 122 8.73 -0.67 8.67
CA LEU A 122 8.54 -1.04 7.26
C LEU A 122 9.21 0.00 6.38
N ARG A 123 10.02 -0.47 5.45
CA ARG A 123 10.53 0.36 4.36
C ARG A 123 9.88 -0.12 3.07
N LEU A 124 9.37 0.84 2.32
CA LEU A 124 8.61 0.56 1.11
C LEU A 124 9.17 1.39 -0.02
N ARG A 125 9.38 0.79 -1.19
CA ARG A 125 9.85 1.54 -2.34
C ARG A 125 9.25 0.96 -3.63
N VAL A 126 9.21 1.80 -4.66
CA VAL A 126 8.69 1.40 -5.97
C VAL A 126 9.83 0.89 -6.82
N ALA A 127 9.69 -0.33 -7.33
CA ALA A 127 10.70 -0.94 -8.18
C ALA A 127 10.72 -0.26 -9.55
N LYS A 128 11.86 -0.35 -10.23
CA LYS A 128 11.96 0.07 -11.63
C LYS A 128 11.10 -0.82 -12.49
N GLY A 129 10.49 -0.25 -13.52
CA GLY A 129 9.63 -1.01 -14.42
C GLY A 129 8.74 -0.11 -15.23
N ASP A 130 7.88 -0.72 -16.03
CA ASP A 130 6.97 0.00 -16.91
C ASP A 130 5.82 0.62 -16.14
N LYS A 131 5.45 0.04 -15.00
CA LYS A 131 4.35 0.51 -14.18
C LYS A 131 4.89 0.95 -12.84
N THR A 132 4.65 2.21 -12.50
CA THR A 132 5.25 2.81 -11.31
C THR A 132 4.22 3.55 -10.44
N GLY A 133 2.95 3.35 -10.68
CA GLY A 133 1.89 4.04 -9.93
C GLY A 133 1.50 3.29 -8.67
N CYS A 134 1.28 4.03 -7.58
CA CYS A 134 0.77 3.45 -6.34
C CYS A 134 -0.05 4.48 -5.60
N GLN A 135 -1.20 4.05 -5.10
CA GLN A 135 -2.13 4.89 -4.35
C GLN A 135 -2.53 4.13 -3.09
N ILE A 136 -2.02 4.57 -1.95
CA ILE A 136 -2.28 3.92 -0.66
C ILE A 136 -3.33 4.70 0.10
N ARG A 137 -4.41 4.01 0.47
CA ARG A 137 -5.50 4.60 1.26
C ARG A 137 -5.19 4.55 2.74
N ASN A 138 -4.65 3.44 3.22
CA ASN A 138 -4.29 3.24 4.62
C ASN A 138 -3.13 2.25 4.71
N PHE A 139 -2.38 2.34 5.79
CA PHE A 139 -1.57 1.20 6.23
C PHE A 139 -2.47 0.26 7.04
N VAL A 140 -2.09 -1.00 7.08
CA VAL A 140 -2.83 -2.04 7.78
C VAL A 140 -1.88 -2.70 8.77
N VAL A 141 -2.29 -2.79 10.03
CA VAL A 141 -1.47 -3.37 11.08
C VAL A 141 -2.32 -4.34 11.88
N ASN A 142 -1.74 -5.48 12.25
CA ASN A 142 -2.38 -6.45 13.11
C ASN A 142 -1.53 -6.64 14.35
N GLU A 143 -2.12 -6.45 15.49
CA GLU A 143 -1.42 -6.60 16.79
C GLU A 143 -1.24 -8.07 17.22
#